data_5b2771306cd9659b9f5f28478377d7de
#
_entry.id   5b2771306cd9659b9f5f28478377d7de
#
_cell.length_a   1.000
_cell.length_b   1.000
_cell.length_c   1.000
_cell.angle_alpha   90.00
_cell.angle_beta   90.00
_cell.angle_gamma   90.00
#
_symmetry.space_group_name_H-M   'P 1'
#
loop_
_entity.id
_entity.type
_entity.pdbx_description
1 polymer ?
#
loop_
_entity_poly.entity_id
_entity_poly.type
_entity_poly.pdbx_seq_one_letter_code
_entity_poly.pdbx_strand_id
1 'polypeptide(L)'
;MADEKMTCREAKDQVKAYIEGTMSDKECTRFLDHVMNCPDCYDELETYFIIDYSLQYLDDERNVSRSYDMRKSLVDDIKRNRNRIWVTKFSKIWTRTLITISNVLIFIAIALKISLPGIQSVLEHLQSLLKR
;
A
#
# COMPACT_ATOMS: atom_id res chain seq x y z
N MET A 1 17.76 0.66 -8.64
CA MET A 1 18.16 1.77 -7.75
C MET A 1 18.13 1.17 -6.35
N ALA A 2 19.31 1.02 -5.73
CA ALA A 2 19.44 0.52 -4.37
C ALA A 2 18.63 1.44 -3.44
N ASP A 3 17.72 0.86 -2.68
CA ASP A 3 16.96 1.58 -1.66
C ASP A 3 17.97 1.89 -0.53
N GLU A 4 18.47 3.12 -0.53
CA GLU A 4 19.47 3.57 0.43
C GLU A 4 18.89 3.46 1.84
N LYS A 5 19.50 2.62 2.68
CA LYS A 5 19.04 2.39 4.05
C LYS A 5 19.11 3.71 4.82
N MET A 6 18.02 4.04 5.50
CA MET A 6 17.95 5.20 6.38
C MET A 6 18.90 5.04 7.58
N THR A 7 19.61 6.08 7.94
CA THR A 7 20.47 6.11 9.14
C THR A 7 19.65 6.47 10.38
N CYS A 8 20.14 6.13 11.58
CA CYS A 8 19.46 6.51 12.83
C CYS A 8 19.31 8.03 12.98
N ARG A 9 20.29 8.80 12.49
CA ARG A 9 20.20 10.27 12.53
C ARG A 9 19.07 10.79 11.67
N GLU A 10 18.99 10.32 10.43
CA GLU A 10 17.89 10.68 9.52
C GLU A 10 16.53 10.24 10.07
N ALA A 11 16.45 9.05 10.68
CA ALA A 11 15.21 8.57 11.29
C ALA A 11 14.76 9.50 12.42
N LYS A 12 15.64 9.89 13.33
CA LYS A 12 15.33 10.82 14.43
C LYS A 12 14.88 12.19 13.92
N ASP A 13 15.53 12.72 12.90
CA ASP A 13 15.13 14.00 12.29
C ASP A 13 13.73 13.94 11.63
N GLN A 14 13.27 12.74 11.26
CA GLN A 14 11.99 12.52 10.59
C GLN A 14 10.83 12.12 11.52
N VAL A 15 11.07 11.89 12.81
CA VAL A 15 10.02 11.49 13.77
C VAL A 15 8.86 12.47 13.77
N LYS A 16 9.15 13.77 13.80
CA LYS A 16 8.14 14.82 13.80
C LYS A 16 7.29 14.78 12.54
N ALA A 17 7.91 14.68 11.37
CA ALA A 17 7.19 14.61 10.08
C ALA A 17 6.29 13.37 9.98
N TYR A 18 6.69 12.26 10.62
CA TYR A 18 5.87 11.05 10.72
C TYR A 18 4.61 11.31 11.55
N ILE A 19 4.74 11.90 12.74
CA ILE A 19 3.63 12.19 13.67
C ILE A 19 2.65 13.18 13.02
N GLU A 20 3.16 14.23 12.38
CA GLU A 20 2.36 15.23 11.65
C GLU A 20 1.71 14.68 10.35
N GLY A 21 2.08 13.49 9.92
CA GLY A 21 1.55 12.87 8.68
C GLY A 21 1.96 13.59 7.40
N THR A 22 3.06 14.35 7.43
CA THR A 22 3.54 15.15 6.29
C THR A 22 4.49 14.40 5.36
N MET A 23 4.89 13.18 5.72
CA MET A 23 5.80 12.34 4.95
C MET A 23 5.16 11.80 3.68
N SER A 24 5.95 11.71 2.61
CA SER A 24 5.54 10.95 1.43
C SER A 24 5.50 9.44 1.71
N ASP A 25 4.71 8.67 0.93
CA ASP A 25 4.60 7.20 1.08
C ASP A 25 5.97 6.48 0.99
N LYS A 26 6.90 7.03 0.19
CA LYS A 26 8.25 6.46 0.03
C LYS A 26 9.10 6.69 1.27
N GLU A 27 9.11 7.90 1.79
CA GLU A 27 9.84 8.27 3.00
C GLU A 27 9.29 7.53 4.21
N CYS A 28 7.96 7.50 4.37
CA CYS A 28 7.28 6.75 5.43
C CYS A 28 7.62 5.26 5.40
N THR A 29 7.73 4.65 4.20
CA THR A 29 8.16 3.25 4.07
C THR A 29 9.57 3.04 4.60
N ARG A 30 10.53 3.90 4.20
CA ARG A 30 11.93 3.81 4.65
C ARG A 30 12.06 4.07 6.15
N PHE A 31 11.32 5.05 6.65
CA PHE A 31 11.28 5.39 8.07
C PHE A 31 10.75 4.21 8.91
N LEU A 32 9.59 3.65 8.55
CA LEU A 32 9.01 2.52 9.26
C LEU A 32 9.89 1.27 9.19
N ASP A 33 10.53 1.01 8.03
CA ASP A 33 11.45 -0.11 7.89
C ASP A 33 12.65 0.03 8.82
N HIS A 34 13.20 1.25 8.97
CA HIS A 34 14.30 1.51 9.91
C HIS A 34 13.84 1.36 11.36
N VAL A 35 12.78 2.05 11.76
CA VAL A 35 12.27 2.09 13.14
C VAL A 35 11.87 0.70 13.65
N MET A 36 11.26 -0.12 12.81
CA MET A 36 10.88 -1.50 13.19
C MET A 36 12.08 -2.43 13.40
N ASN A 37 13.27 -2.07 12.90
CA ASN A 37 14.51 -2.84 13.03
C ASN A 37 15.55 -2.19 13.93
N CYS A 38 15.28 -1.01 14.50
CA CYS A 38 16.20 -0.28 15.38
C CYS A 38 15.48 0.09 16.69
N PRO A 39 15.81 -0.58 17.82
CA PRO A 39 15.16 -0.30 19.11
C PRO A 39 15.30 1.16 19.55
N ASP A 40 16.48 1.75 19.42
CA ASP A 40 16.73 3.13 19.83
C ASP A 40 15.86 4.15 19.09
N CYS A 41 15.64 3.92 17.78
CA CYS A 41 14.76 4.79 16.99
C CYS A 41 13.28 4.51 17.24
N TYR A 42 12.94 3.30 17.64
CA TYR A 42 11.59 2.96 18.07
C TYR A 42 11.24 3.64 19.38
N ASP A 43 12.14 3.60 20.37
CA ASP A 43 11.95 4.26 21.68
C ASP A 43 11.85 5.78 21.52
N GLU A 44 12.64 6.35 20.62
CA GLU A 44 12.54 7.78 20.27
C GLU A 44 11.15 8.11 19.70
N LEU A 45 10.68 7.34 18.72
CA LEU A 45 9.35 7.53 18.14
C LEU A 45 8.24 7.37 19.19
N GLU A 46 8.33 6.34 20.05
CA GLU A 46 7.35 6.11 21.12
C GLU A 46 7.28 7.31 22.07
N THR A 47 8.42 7.87 22.44
CA THR A 47 8.50 9.04 23.33
C THR A 47 7.80 10.26 22.71
N TYR A 48 8.13 10.60 21.47
CA TYR A 48 7.50 11.73 20.78
C TYR A 48 6.01 11.52 20.55
N PHE A 49 5.60 10.30 20.20
CA PHE A 49 4.20 9.95 20.00
C PHE A 49 3.38 10.11 21.29
N ILE A 50 3.92 9.69 22.44
CA ILE A 50 3.27 9.84 23.76
C ILE A 50 3.12 11.33 24.10
N ILE A 51 4.13 12.15 23.85
CA ILE A 51 4.07 13.59 24.12
C ILE A 51 3.00 14.24 23.26
N ASP A 52 3.03 14.02 21.94
CA ASP A 52 2.06 14.59 21.00
C ASP A 52 0.62 14.17 21.33
N TYR A 53 0.42 12.89 21.57
CA TYR A 53 -0.87 12.35 21.99
C TYR A 53 -1.37 12.96 23.29
N SER A 54 -0.48 13.13 24.29
CA SER A 54 -0.83 13.72 25.58
C SER A 54 -1.24 15.20 25.45
N LEU A 55 -0.56 15.95 24.57
CA LEU A 55 -0.92 17.34 24.30
C LEU A 55 -2.29 17.45 23.61
N GLN A 56 -2.57 16.62 22.62
CA GLN A 56 -3.89 16.58 21.96
C GLN A 56 -5.01 16.18 22.95
N TYR A 57 -4.70 15.35 23.93
CA TYR A 57 -5.65 14.89 24.92
C TYR A 57 -6.00 15.96 25.96
N LEU A 58 -5.05 16.85 26.29
CA LEU A 58 -5.28 17.97 27.23
C LEU A 58 -6.21 19.04 26.65
N ASP A 59 -6.25 19.18 25.32
CA ASP A 59 -7.15 20.11 24.63
C ASP A 59 -8.61 19.60 24.57
N ASP A 60 -8.86 18.30 24.81
CA ASP A 60 -10.19 17.70 24.78
C ASP A 60 -10.67 17.32 26.19
N GLU A 61 -11.18 18.30 26.93
CA GLU A 61 -11.67 18.17 28.34
C GLU A 61 -12.74 17.09 28.54
N ARG A 62 -13.29 16.46 27.49
CA ARG A 62 -14.43 15.52 27.57
C ARG A 62 -14.07 14.05 27.73
N ASN A 63 -12.80 13.67 27.71
CA ASN A 63 -12.40 12.26 27.64
C ASN A 63 -11.52 11.73 28.79
N VAL A 64 -11.58 12.32 29.97
CA VAL A 64 -10.72 12.00 31.14
C VAL A 64 -10.85 10.55 31.68
N SER A 65 -11.79 9.74 31.20
CA SER A 65 -12.07 8.43 31.84
C SER A 65 -11.56 7.21 31.05
N ARG A 66 -10.76 7.38 29.97
CA ARG A 66 -10.21 6.26 29.21
C ARG A 66 -8.73 6.08 29.50
N SER A 67 -8.39 5.11 30.34
CA SER A 67 -7.03 4.56 30.43
C SER A 67 -6.66 3.97 29.06
N TYR A 68 -6.12 4.83 28.19
CA TYR A 68 -5.79 4.45 26.84
C TYR A 68 -4.39 3.85 26.82
N ASP A 69 -4.26 2.66 26.29
CA ASP A 69 -2.95 2.03 26.07
C ASP A 69 -2.25 2.74 24.89
N MET A 70 -1.47 3.78 25.20
CA MET A 70 -0.77 4.62 24.22
C MET A 70 0.19 3.80 23.34
N ARG A 71 0.83 2.78 23.92
CA ARG A 71 1.70 1.87 23.19
C ARG A 71 0.91 1.08 22.13
N LYS A 72 -0.27 0.62 22.47
CA LYS A 72 -1.17 -0.06 21.54
C LYS A 72 -1.60 0.88 20.41
N SER A 73 -1.90 2.13 20.72
CA SER A 73 -2.25 3.16 19.74
C SER A 73 -1.14 3.39 18.73
N LEU A 74 0.12 3.51 19.17
CA LEU A 74 1.27 3.65 18.30
C LEU A 74 1.43 2.42 17.38
N VAL A 75 1.34 1.21 17.94
CA VAL A 75 1.44 -0.03 17.15
C VAL A 75 0.33 -0.12 16.09
N ASP A 76 -0.88 0.29 16.44
CA ASP A 76 -2.01 0.28 15.50
C ASP A 76 -1.85 1.34 14.40
N ASP A 77 -1.29 2.51 14.73
CA ASP A 77 -0.96 3.56 13.76
C ASP A 77 0.12 3.09 12.76
N ILE A 78 1.22 2.52 13.25
CA ILE A 78 2.26 1.93 12.42
C ILE A 78 1.69 0.86 11.48
N LYS A 79 0.84 -0.04 11.98
CA LYS A 79 0.19 -1.08 11.18
C LYS A 79 -0.73 -0.47 10.11
N ARG A 80 -1.50 0.56 10.47
CA ARG A 80 -2.41 1.25 9.56
C ARG A 80 -1.65 1.91 8.42
N ASN A 81 -0.60 2.67 8.72
CA ASN A 81 0.23 3.33 7.73
C ASN A 81 0.92 2.33 6.80
N ARG A 82 1.49 1.25 7.34
CA ARG A 82 2.09 0.17 6.56
C ARG A 82 1.10 -0.50 5.63
N ASN A 83 -0.10 -0.81 6.11
CA ASN A 83 -1.14 -1.44 5.29
C ASN A 83 -1.61 -0.50 4.17
N ARG A 84 -1.79 0.79 4.46
CA ARG A 84 -2.17 1.79 3.44
C ARG A 84 -1.14 1.85 2.32
N ILE A 85 0.14 1.92 2.66
CA ILE A 85 1.23 1.97 1.69
C ILE A 85 1.31 0.68 0.87
N TRP A 86 1.12 -0.47 1.51
CA TRP A 86 1.14 -1.78 0.83
C TRP A 86 0.00 -1.88 -0.18
N VAL A 87 -1.23 -1.52 0.21
CA VAL A 87 -2.41 -1.54 -0.68
C VAL A 87 -2.22 -0.63 -1.90
N THR A 88 -1.69 0.59 -1.72
CA THR A 88 -1.47 1.51 -2.83
C THR A 88 -0.39 1.02 -3.79
N LYS A 89 0.69 0.42 -3.30
CA LYS A 89 1.73 -0.20 -4.15
C LYS A 89 1.18 -1.41 -4.89
N PHE A 90 0.43 -2.28 -4.21
CA PHE A 90 -0.15 -3.49 -4.77
C PHE A 90 -1.18 -3.17 -5.87
N SER A 91 -2.05 -2.19 -5.64
CA SER A 91 -3.07 -1.80 -6.63
C SER A 91 -2.45 -1.31 -7.95
N LYS A 92 -1.36 -0.54 -7.88
CA LYS A 92 -0.66 -0.04 -9.08
C LYS A 92 -0.01 -1.18 -9.90
N ILE A 93 0.55 -2.18 -9.22
CA ILE A 93 1.15 -3.35 -9.89
C ILE A 93 0.05 -4.20 -10.52
N TRP A 94 -1.03 -4.43 -9.78
CA TRP A 94 -2.16 -5.27 -10.21
C TRP A 94 -2.86 -4.72 -11.46
N THR A 95 -3.11 -3.41 -11.50
CA THR A 95 -3.71 -2.78 -12.70
C THR A 95 -2.81 -2.89 -13.93
N ARG A 96 -1.50 -2.73 -13.79
CA ARG A 96 -0.57 -2.91 -14.92
C ARG A 96 -0.55 -4.35 -15.44
N THR A 97 -0.54 -5.34 -14.53
CA THR A 97 -0.56 -6.76 -14.93
C THR A 97 -1.86 -7.15 -15.61
N LEU A 98 -3.01 -6.66 -15.14
CA LEU A 98 -4.30 -6.90 -15.79
C LEU A 98 -4.36 -6.34 -17.21
N ILE A 99 -3.85 -5.12 -17.43
CA ILE A 99 -3.80 -4.50 -18.76
C ILE A 99 -2.90 -5.31 -19.70
N THR A 100 -1.73 -5.77 -19.24
CA THR A 100 -0.84 -6.59 -20.08
C THR A 100 -1.45 -7.94 -20.43
N ILE A 101 -2.09 -8.62 -19.50
CA ILE A 101 -2.79 -9.89 -19.74
C ILE A 101 -3.93 -9.69 -20.74
N SER A 102 -4.74 -8.64 -20.59
CA SER A 102 -5.81 -8.31 -21.52
C SER A 102 -5.30 -8.09 -22.94
N ASN A 103 -4.22 -7.32 -23.10
CA ASN A 103 -3.61 -7.09 -24.42
C ASN A 103 -3.10 -8.40 -25.06
N VAL A 104 -2.43 -9.25 -24.28
CA VAL A 104 -1.94 -10.55 -24.76
C VAL A 104 -3.09 -11.44 -25.23
N LEU A 105 -4.20 -11.49 -24.49
CA LEU A 105 -5.39 -12.27 -24.89
C LEU A 105 -6.01 -11.75 -26.18
N ILE A 106 -6.07 -10.43 -26.37
CA ILE A 106 -6.54 -9.81 -27.61
C ILE A 106 -5.63 -10.21 -28.78
N PHE A 107 -4.32 -10.14 -28.61
CA PHE A 107 -3.35 -10.55 -29.65
C PHE A 107 -3.51 -12.02 -30.02
N ILE A 108 -3.67 -12.90 -29.04
CA ILE A 108 -3.92 -14.34 -29.27
C ILE A 108 -5.23 -14.54 -30.05
N ALA A 109 -6.30 -13.86 -29.67
CA ALA A 109 -7.59 -13.98 -30.35
C ALA A 109 -7.52 -13.52 -31.81
N ILE A 110 -6.79 -12.42 -32.08
CA ILE A 110 -6.56 -11.94 -33.46
C ILE A 110 -5.70 -12.95 -34.26
N ALA A 111 -4.62 -13.46 -33.66
CA ALA A 111 -3.73 -14.44 -34.30
C ALA A 111 -4.49 -15.72 -34.64
N LEU A 112 -5.34 -16.22 -33.74
CA LEU A 112 -6.20 -17.38 -34.00
C LEU A 112 -7.21 -17.13 -35.14
N LYS A 113 -7.79 -15.93 -35.20
CA LYS A 113 -8.69 -15.54 -36.30
C LYS A 113 -7.99 -15.53 -37.67
N ILE A 114 -6.73 -15.10 -37.71
CA ILE A 114 -5.95 -15.03 -38.95
C ILE A 114 -5.43 -16.41 -39.34
N SER A 115 -5.01 -17.25 -38.36
CA SER A 115 -4.39 -18.57 -38.63
C SER A 115 -5.42 -19.66 -38.94
N LEU A 116 -6.70 -19.50 -38.60
CA LEU A 116 -7.74 -20.52 -38.77
C LEU A 116 -8.96 -19.95 -39.52
N PRO A 117 -8.82 -19.61 -40.83
CA PRO A 117 -9.94 -19.12 -41.63
C PRO A 117 -11.10 -20.16 -41.76
N GLY A 118 -10.82 -21.43 -41.53
CA GLY A 118 -11.82 -22.50 -41.59
C GLY A 118 -12.79 -22.56 -40.40
N ILE A 119 -12.50 -21.93 -39.27
CA ILE A 119 -13.42 -21.98 -38.11
C ILE A 119 -14.65 -21.09 -38.32
N GLN A 120 -14.55 -20.03 -39.09
CA GLN A 120 -15.72 -19.17 -39.39
C GLN A 120 -16.78 -19.89 -40.16
N SER A 121 -16.40 -20.72 -41.14
CA SER A 121 -17.38 -21.51 -41.92
C SER A 121 -18.11 -22.56 -41.05
N VAL A 122 -17.42 -23.15 -40.08
CA VAL A 122 -18.00 -24.12 -39.15
C VAL A 122 -18.94 -23.42 -38.15
N LEU A 123 -18.60 -22.22 -37.67
CA LEU A 123 -19.44 -21.43 -36.77
C LEU A 123 -20.72 -20.92 -37.44
N GLU A 124 -20.63 -20.49 -38.70
CA GLU A 124 -21.81 -20.10 -39.50
C GLU A 124 -22.71 -21.29 -39.79
N HIS A 125 -22.12 -22.46 -40.03
CA HIS A 125 -22.89 -23.69 -40.24
C HIS A 125 -23.59 -24.13 -38.95
N LEU A 126 -22.96 -24.01 -37.79
CA LEU A 126 -23.58 -24.30 -36.51
C LEU A 126 -24.69 -23.31 -36.12
N GLN A 127 -24.47 -22.01 -36.41
CA GLN A 127 -25.51 -21.00 -36.19
C GLN A 127 -26.76 -21.21 -37.12
N SER A 128 -26.51 -21.67 -38.32
CA SER A 128 -27.63 -21.98 -39.25
C SER A 128 -28.44 -23.19 -38.79
N LEU A 129 -27.80 -24.17 -38.16
CA LEU A 129 -28.47 -25.36 -37.59
C LEU A 129 -29.23 -25.07 -36.31
N LEU A 130 -28.77 -24.13 -35.48
CA LEU A 130 -29.43 -23.71 -34.26
C LEU A 130 -30.63 -22.79 -34.47
N LYS A 131 -30.76 -22.22 -35.67
CA LYS A 131 -31.82 -21.29 -36.02
C LYS A 131 -33.02 -21.99 -36.71
N ARG A 132 -32.99 -23.34 -36.83
CA ARG A 132 -34.04 -24.16 -37.45
C ARG A 132 -34.83 -24.93 -36.38
#